data_422b9a9138e92f084ee8ec06092e534d
#
_entry.id   422b9a9138e92f084ee8ec06092e534d
#
_cell.length_a   1.000
_cell.length_b   1.000
_cell.length_c   1.000
_cell.angle_alpha   90.00
_cell.angle_beta   90.00
_cell.angle_gamma   90.00
#
_symmetry.space_group_name_H-M   'P 1'
#
loop_
_entity.id
_entity.type
_entity.pdbx_description
1 polymer ?
#
loop_
_entity_poly.entity_id
_entity_poly.type
_entity_poly.pdbx_seq_one_letter_code
_entity_poly.pdbx_strand_id
1 'polypeptide(L)'
;MDHLPLEGKVALVTGAATGIGRATVLGLAQAGASIWINHLGQRERAEQLCREVEARGGQARYVEADVGSASAVAGMFEEVLAEGPLDLLINNAGVILEKPFLDTNEQDWAQVLGVDLHGVYRCCQHALRHMQPRGCGAIVNVASDLGFLGRSDYAAYCTAKAGVIGLTRSLAREFAASGIRVNAVAPGPIATAMVSPEHMSAEWMAKELDIPMARLGTPEEVAAAIIFLLSSQASYFTGQVLGPNGGSWMGA
;
A
#
# COMPACT_ATOMS: atom_id res chain seq x y z
N MET A 1 -13.91 3.07 -28.47
CA MET A 1 -14.17 2.67 -27.07
C MET A 1 -12.93 3.05 -26.31
N ASP A 2 -13.06 3.97 -25.38
CA ASP A 2 -11.92 4.35 -24.54
C ASP A 2 -11.57 3.16 -23.64
N HIS A 3 -10.40 2.57 -23.88
CA HIS A 3 -9.91 1.46 -23.05
C HIS A 3 -9.68 1.96 -21.62
N LEU A 4 -10.19 1.22 -20.64
CA LEU A 4 -9.91 1.51 -19.23
C LEU A 4 -8.40 1.30 -18.96
N PRO A 5 -7.76 2.16 -18.15
CA PRO A 5 -6.30 2.21 -18.04
C PRO A 5 -5.65 0.94 -17.49
N LEU A 6 -6.42 0.07 -16.82
CA LEU A 6 -5.95 -1.20 -16.23
C LEU A 6 -6.80 -2.40 -16.66
N GLU A 7 -7.50 -2.29 -17.79
CA GLU A 7 -8.33 -3.37 -18.32
C GLU A 7 -7.51 -4.65 -18.54
N GLY A 8 -8.05 -5.78 -18.06
CA GLY A 8 -7.41 -7.09 -18.17
C GLY A 8 -6.19 -7.31 -17.25
N LYS A 9 -5.88 -6.38 -16.34
CA LYS A 9 -4.82 -6.54 -15.35
C LYS A 9 -5.34 -7.20 -14.08
N VAL A 10 -4.48 -8.00 -13.45
CA VAL A 10 -4.73 -8.61 -12.14
C VAL A 10 -3.90 -7.92 -11.08
N ALA A 11 -4.55 -7.43 -10.03
CA ALA A 11 -3.94 -6.70 -8.93
C ALA A 11 -4.08 -7.46 -7.60
N LEU A 12 -3.04 -7.45 -6.78
CA LEU A 12 -3.08 -7.85 -5.36
C LEU A 12 -2.90 -6.62 -4.48
N VAL A 13 -3.84 -6.36 -3.57
CA VAL A 13 -3.77 -5.26 -2.60
C VAL A 13 -3.69 -5.85 -1.20
N THR A 14 -2.62 -5.58 -0.46
CA THR A 14 -2.49 -6.03 0.93
C THR A 14 -3.16 -5.08 1.92
N GLY A 15 -3.76 -5.62 3.00
CA GLY A 15 -4.50 -4.81 3.98
C GLY A 15 -5.67 -4.05 3.36
N ALA A 16 -6.39 -4.68 2.44
CA ALA A 16 -7.29 -4.00 1.51
C ALA A 16 -8.72 -3.82 2.03
N ALA A 17 -9.08 -4.39 3.18
CA ALA A 17 -10.47 -4.39 3.68
C ALA A 17 -10.95 -3.00 4.18
N THR A 18 -10.05 -2.05 4.43
CA THR A 18 -10.37 -0.73 4.99
C THR A 18 -9.47 0.38 4.43
N GLY A 19 -9.81 1.64 4.72
CA GLY A 19 -8.97 2.81 4.49
C GLY A 19 -8.45 2.96 3.05
N ILE A 20 -7.18 3.28 2.92
CA ILE A 20 -6.49 3.47 1.63
C ILE A 20 -6.59 2.21 0.76
N GLY A 21 -6.41 1.02 1.36
CA GLY A 21 -6.50 -0.25 0.63
C GLY A 21 -7.87 -0.45 -0.01
N ARG A 22 -8.95 -0.20 0.75
CA ARG A 22 -10.33 -0.30 0.24
C ARG A 22 -10.58 0.70 -0.91
N ALA A 23 -10.19 1.96 -0.73
CA ALA A 23 -10.32 2.98 -1.78
C ALA A 23 -9.52 2.59 -3.04
N THR A 24 -8.33 2.02 -2.85
CA THR A 24 -7.49 1.51 -3.95
C THR A 24 -8.20 0.38 -4.70
N VAL A 25 -8.80 -0.60 -4.00
CA VAL A 25 -9.58 -1.68 -4.63
C VAL A 25 -10.71 -1.13 -5.49
N LEU A 26 -11.51 -0.20 -4.96
CA LEU A 26 -12.61 0.40 -5.70
C LEU A 26 -12.14 1.18 -6.93
N GLY A 27 -11.05 1.92 -6.81
CA GLY A 27 -10.48 2.66 -7.92
C GLY A 27 -9.86 1.74 -8.99
N LEU A 28 -9.20 0.65 -8.59
CA LEU A 28 -8.68 -0.36 -9.52
C LEU A 28 -9.81 -1.04 -10.30
N ALA A 29 -10.92 -1.35 -9.65
CA ALA A 29 -12.11 -1.91 -10.30
C ALA A 29 -12.69 -0.94 -11.35
N GLN A 30 -12.79 0.35 -11.02
CA GLN A 30 -13.21 1.38 -11.97
C GLN A 30 -12.24 1.54 -13.15
N ALA A 31 -10.94 1.24 -12.91
CA ALA A 31 -9.91 1.25 -13.94
C ALA A 31 -9.87 -0.05 -14.78
N GLY A 32 -10.73 -1.05 -14.50
CA GLY A 32 -10.89 -2.28 -15.27
C GLY A 32 -10.04 -3.46 -14.82
N ALA A 33 -9.36 -3.36 -13.66
CA ALA A 33 -8.59 -4.48 -13.13
C ALA A 33 -9.47 -5.52 -12.41
N SER A 34 -9.01 -6.77 -12.39
CA SER A 34 -9.48 -7.81 -11.46
C SER A 34 -8.61 -7.78 -10.20
N ILE A 35 -9.22 -7.91 -9.01
CA ILE A 35 -8.53 -7.61 -7.76
C ILE A 35 -8.55 -8.79 -6.79
N TRP A 36 -7.39 -9.06 -6.19
CA TRP A 36 -7.24 -9.85 -4.98
C TRP A 36 -7.13 -8.94 -3.76
N ILE A 37 -8.06 -9.12 -2.82
CA ILE A 37 -8.18 -8.35 -1.57
C ILE A 37 -7.53 -9.18 -0.47
N ASN A 38 -6.30 -8.82 -0.05
CA ASN A 38 -5.74 -9.46 1.14
C ASN A 38 -6.24 -8.77 2.41
N HIS A 39 -6.57 -9.58 3.39
CA HIS A 39 -6.96 -9.13 4.73
C HIS A 39 -6.36 -10.04 5.82
N LEU A 40 -6.41 -9.58 7.07
CA LEU A 40 -6.14 -10.37 8.26
C LEU A 40 -7.28 -10.18 9.27
N GLY A 41 -8.03 -11.25 9.57
CA GLY A 41 -9.13 -11.22 10.52
C GLY A 41 -10.33 -10.33 10.14
N GLN A 42 -10.47 -9.91 8.87
CA GLN A 42 -11.51 -8.98 8.41
C GLN A 42 -12.37 -9.56 7.28
N ARG A 43 -12.66 -10.84 7.37
CA ARG A 43 -13.36 -11.59 6.31
C ARG A 43 -14.65 -10.94 5.86
N GLU A 44 -15.53 -10.57 6.78
CA GLU A 44 -16.84 -9.97 6.45
C GLU A 44 -16.69 -8.68 5.64
N ARG A 45 -15.70 -7.82 6.00
CA ARG A 45 -15.40 -6.59 5.26
C ARG A 45 -14.84 -6.88 3.88
N ALA A 46 -13.99 -7.89 3.74
CA ALA A 46 -13.44 -8.30 2.45
C ALA A 46 -14.55 -8.86 1.55
N GLU A 47 -15.45 -9.70 2.07
CA GLU A 47 -16.62 -10.21 1.34
C GLU A 47 -17.56 -9.09 0.92
N GLN A 48 -17.82 -8.11 1.79
CA GLN A 48 -18.62 -6.96 1.44
C GLN A 48 -17.97 -6.14 0.31
N LEU A 49 -16.65 -5.93 0.37
CA LEU A 49 -15.92 -5.20 -0.66
C LEU A 49 -15.94 -5.94 -2.00
N CYS A 50 -15.86 -7.27 -2.02
CA CYS A 50 -16.06 -8.06 -3.24
C CYS A 50 -17.43 -7.79 -3.85
N ARG A 51 -18.52 -7.86 -3.05
CA ARG A 51 -19.88 -7.56 -3.52
C ARG A 51 -20.01 -6.13 -4.06
N GLU A 52 -19.35 -5.15 -3.44
CA GLU A 52 -19.35 -3.76 -3.93
C GLU A 52 -18.65 -3.62 -5.28
N VAL A 53 -17.56 -4.34 -5.51
CA VAL A 53 -16.84 -4.37 -6.79
C VAL A 53 -17.72 -5.05 -7.85
N GLU A 54 -18.31 -6.19 -7.54
CA GLU A 54 -19.21 -6.93 -8.45
C GLU A 54 -20.44 -6.11 -8.85
N ALA A 55 -21.06 -5.40 -7.89
CA ALA A 55 -22.19 -4.53 -8.16
C ALA A 55 -21.86 -3.37 -9.13
N ARG A 56 -20.57 -3.05 -9.30
CA ARG A 56 -20.05 -2.07 -10.26
C ARG A 56 -19.55 -2.71 -11.56
N GLY A 57 -19.77 -4.01 -11.76
CA GLY A 57 -19.36 -4.74 -12.95
C GLY A 57 -17.88 -5.18 -12.95
N GLY A 58 -17.17 -5.03 -11.84
CA GLY A 58 -15.78 -5.48 -11.68
C GLY A 58 -15.69 -6.93 -11.17
N GLN A 59 -14.46 -7.40 -10.98
CA GLN A 59 -14.17 -8.72 -10.42
C GLN A 59 -13.24 -8.58 -9.22
N ALA A 60 -13.61 -9.19 -8.10
CA ALA A 60 -12.76 -9.23 -6.91
C ALA A 60 -12.88 -10.58 -6.20
N ARG A 61 -11.77 -11.00 -5.61
CA ARG A 61 -11.66 -12.15 -4.70
C ARG A 61 -10.91 -11.72 -3.46
N TYR A 62 -11.00 -12.48 -2.39
CA TYR A 62 -10.24 -12.18 -1.17
C TYR A 62 -9.39 -13.38 -0.76
N VAL A 63 -8.33 -13.10 -0.02
CA VAL A 63 -7.42 -14.08 0.58
C VAL A 63 -7.01 -13.60 1.96
N GLU A 64 -7.05 -14.51 2.93
CA GLU A 64 -6.62 -14.20 4.29
C GLU A 64 -5.15 -14.57 4.48
N ALA A 65 -4.31 -13.58 4.82
CA ALA A 65 -2.91 -13.82 5.15
C ALA A 65 -2.33 -12.69 6.02
N ASP A 66 -1.53 -13.06 7.00
CA ASP A 66 -0.68 -12.13 7.73
C ASP A 66 0.61 -11.88 6.92
N VAL A 67 0.79 -10.65 6.44
CA VAL A 67 2.01 -10.26 5.68
C VAL A 67 3.26 -10.29 6.57
N GLY A 68 3.12 -10.22 7.89
CA GLY A 68 4.21 -10.41 8.85
C GLY A 68 4.74 -11.86 8.89
N SER A 69 3.98 -12.84 8.41
CA SER A 69 4.34 -14.25 8.38
C SER A 69 4.85 -14.68 6.99
N ALA A 70 6.08 -15.18 6.93
CA ALA A 70 6.68 -15.65 5.66
C ALA A 70 5.88 -16.81 5.03
N SER A 71 5.39 -17.75 5.83
CA SER A 71 4.60 -18.89 5.34
C SER A 71 3.21 -18.46 4.87
N ALA A 72 2.57 -17.50 5.57
CA ALA A 72 1.28 -16.98 5.15
C ALA A 72 1.38 -16.20 3.83
N VAL A 73 2.44 -15.40 3.63
CA VAL A 73 2.70 -14.72 2.37
C VAL A 73 2.94 -15.72 1.24
N ALA A 74 3.72 -16.79 1.48
CA ALA A 74 3.94 -17.82 0.46
C ALA A 74 2.61 -18.48 0.04
N GLY A 75 1.77 -18.90 0.99
CA GLY A 75 0.45 -19.49 0.71
C GLY A 75 -0.48 -18.52 -0.02
N MET A 76 -0.50 -17.26 0.36
CA MET A 76 -1.26 -16.22 -0.35
C MET A 76 -0.84 -16.12 -1.82
N PHE A 77 0.45 -16.08 -2.11
CA PHE A 77 0.92 -16.01 -3.49
C PHE A 77 0.67 -17.31 -4.27
N GLU A 78 0.75 -18.48 -3.64
CA GLU A 78 0.35 -19.75 -4.26
C GLU A 78 -1.11 -19.72 -4.70
N GLU A 79 -2.02 -19.26 -3.83
CA GLU A 79 -3.45 -19.15 -4.14
C GLU A 79 -3.71 -18.13 -5.27
N VAL A 80 -3.13 -16.93 -5.16
CA VAL A 80 -3.30 -15.87 -6.17
C VAL A 80 -2.79 -16.31 -7.54
N LEU A 81 -1.60 -16.93 -7.60
CA LEU A 81 -0.96 -17.32 -8.86
C LEU A 81 -1.56 -18.59 -9.49
N ALA A 82 -2.27 -19.42 -8.73
CA ALA A 82 -3.01 -20.56 -9.27
C ALA A 82 -4.17 -20.13 -10.19
N GLU A 83 -4.72 -18.94 -9.97
CA GLU A 83 -5.83 -18.38 -10.74
C GLU A 83 -5.39 -17.55 -11.96
N GLY A 84 -4.11 -17.30 -12.10
CA GLY A 84 -3.57 -16.57 -13.25
C GLY A 84 -2.41 -15.63 -12.92
N PRO A 85 -1.94 -14.90 -13.92
CA PRO A 85 -0.80 -14.01 -13.75
C PRO A 85 -1.14 -12.78 -12.92
N LEU A 86 -0.23 -12.42 -12.00
CA LEU A 86 -0.28 -11.18 -11.25
C LEU A 86 0.48 -10.09 -12.01
N ASP A 87 -0.18 -8.97 -12.32
CA ASP A 87 0.41 -7.83 -13.03
C ASP A 87 0.75 -6.65 -12.10
N LEU A 88 -0.04 -6.47 -11.04
CA LEU A 88 0.03 -5.31 -10.16
C LEU A 88 0.08 -5.75 -8.70
N LEU A 89 1.04 -5.19 -7.94
CA LEU A 89 1.11 -5.39 -6.49
C LEU A 89 1.02 -4.06 -5.77
N ILE A 90 0.13 -3.97 -4.78
CA ILE A 90 0.01 -2.82 -3.89
C ILE A 90 0.27 -3.28 -2.46
N ASN A 91 1.43 -2.93 -1.92
CA ASN A 91 1.79 -3.17 -0.54
C ASN A 91 1.24 -2.03 0.32
N ASN A 92 0.02 -2.24 0.86
CA ASN A 92 -0.68 -1.25 1.67
C ASN A 92 -0.85 -1.70 3.13
N ALA A 93 -0.80 -3.00 3.44
CA ALA A 93 -0.87 -3.48 4.82
C ALA A 93 0.15 -2.77 5.71
N GLY A 94 -0.29 -2.35 6.88
CA GLY A 94 0.57 -1.67 7.85
C GLY A 94 -0.10 -1.57 9.21
N VAL A 95 0.73 -1.41 10.23
CA VAL A 95 0.33 -1.17 11.62
C VAL A 95 1.06 0.06 12.13
N ILE A 96 0.46 0.75 13.07
CA ILE A 96 1.07 1.91 13.71
C ILE A 96 1.26 1.63 15.19
N LEU A 97 2.38 2.06 15.71
CA LEU A 97 2.67 2.04 17.14
C LEU A 97 3.13 3.44 17.56
N GLU A 98 2.35 4.08 18.41
CA GLU A 98 2.73 5.30 19.11
C GLU A 98 3.21 4.93 20.51
N LYS A 99 4.50 5.02 20.74
CA LYS A 99 5.13 4.64 22.02
C LYS A 99 6.48 5.32 22.18
N PRO A 100 6.79 5.90 23.37
CA PRO A 100 8.11 6.45 23.64
C PRO A 100 9.22 5.43 23.33
N PHE A 101 10.32 5.89 22.75
CA PHE A 101 11.38 4.99 22.29
C PHE A 101 11.98 4.14 23.42
N LEU A 102 12.18 4.73 24.60
CA LEU A 102 12.73 4.01 25.75
C LEU A 102 11.78 2.97 26.35
N ASP A 103 10.47 3.06 26.07
CA ASP A 103 9.45 2.12 26.50
C ASP A 103 9.14 1.05 25.43
N THR A 104 9.64 1.25 24.19
CA THR A 104 9.47 0.32 23.08
C THR A 104 10.35 -0.91 23.32
N ASN A 105 9.71 -2.08 23.44
CA ASN A 105 10.41 -3.34 23.61
C ASN A 105 10.68 -4.05 22.27
N GLU A 106 11.48 -5.12 22.30
CA GLU A 106 11.83 -5.91 21.10
C GLU A 106 10.60 -6.50 20.38
N GLN A 107 9.54 -6.86 21.10
CA GLN A 107 8.33 -7.40 20.50
C GLN A 107 7.55 -6.32 19.76
N ASP A 108 7.41 -5.13 20.35
CA ASP A 108 6.80 -3.95 19.72
C ASP A 108 7.52 -3.61 18.41
N TRP A 109 8.86 -3.53 18.51
CA TRP A 109 9.73 -3.24 17.37
C TRP A 109 9.59 -4.29 16.27
N ALA A 110 9.69 -5.58 16.62
CA ALA A 110 9.60 -6.69 15.68
C ALA A 110 8.23 -6.76 15.01
N GLN A 111 7.13 -6.44 15.72
CA GLN A 111 5.79 -6.43 15.17
C GLN A 111 5.66 -5.38 14.07
N VAL A 112 6.07 -4.14 14.32
CA VAL A 112 5.97 -3.06 13.34
C VAL A 112 6.85 -3.36 12.12
N LEU A 113 8.12 -3.68 12.31
CA LEU A 113 9.00 -4.03 11.20
C LEU A 113 8.54 -5.28 10.46
N GLY A 114 8.00 -6.26 11.17
CA GLY A 114 7.47 -7.50 10.62
C GLY A 114 6.40 -7.27 9.56
N VAL A 115 5.47 -6.38 9.83
CA VAL A 115 4.37 -6.03 8.92
C VAL A 115 4.81 -4.98 7.91
N ASP A 116 5.29 -3.82 8.37
CA ASP A 116 5.45 -2.61 7.57
C ASP A 116 6.70 -2.59 6.68
N LEU A 117 7.70 -3.46 6.98
CA LEU A 117 8.92 -3.59 6.17
C LEU A 117 9.12 -5.00 5.64
N HIS A 118 9.17 -6.00 6.52
CA HIS A 118 9.43 -7.38 6.08
C HIS A 118 8.25 -7.94 5.27
N GLY A 119 7.01 -7.56 5.57
CA GLY A 119 5.84 -7.89 4.77
C GLY A 119 5.95 -7.35 3.35
N VAL A 120 6.31 -6.07 3.21
CA VAL A 120 6.55 -5.42 1.90
C VAL A 120 7.66 -6.15 1.13
N TYR A 121 8.79 -6.43 1.80
CA TYR A 121 9.90 -7.18 1.20
C TYR A 121 9.44 -8.54 0.67
N ARG A 122 8.73 -9.35 1.48
CA ARG A 122 8.26 -10.68 1.09
C ARG A 122 7.30 -10.63 -0.09
N CYS A 123 6.31 -9.74 -0.05
CA CYS A 123 5.36 -9.58 -1.14
C CYS A 123 6.06 -9.13 -2.43
N CYS A 124 6.98 -8.16 -2.36
CA CYS A 124 7.78 -7.75 -3.51
C CYS A 124 8.59 -8.93 -4.08
N GLN A 125 9.22 -9.75 -3.21
CA GLN A 125 10.04 -10.88 -3.66
C GLN A 125 9.22 -11.93 -4.42
N HIS A 126 8.04 -12.30 -3.91
CA HIS A 126 7.14 -13.25 -4.59
C HIS A 126 6.61 -12.68 -5.90
N ALA A 127 6.16 -11.43 -5.91
CA ALA A 127 5.66 -10.77 -7.12
C ALA A 127 6.75 -10.67 -8.20
N LEU A 128 7.96 -10.23 -7.83
CA LEU A 128 9.06 -10.05 -8.77
C LEU A 128 9.54 -11.37 -9.38
N ARG A 129 9.58 -12.48 -8.61
CA ARG A 129 9.87 -13.82 -9.15
C ARG A 129 8.89 -14.24 -10.24
N HIS A 130 7.64 -13.80 -10.13
CA HIS A 130 6.59 -14.08 -11.11
C HIS A 130 6.62 -13.09 -12.29
N MET A 131 6.83 -11.80 -12.02
CA MET A 131 6.80 -10.73 -13.02
C MET A 131 8.05 -10.73 -13.92
N GLN A 132 9.24 -11.00 -13.36
CA GLN A 132 10.51 -10.90 -14.07
C GLN A 132 10.59 -11.81 -15.32
N PRO A 133 10.23 -13.11 -15.28
CA PRO A 133 10.25 -13.96 -16.49
C PRO A 133 9.24 -13.50 -17.55
N ARG A 134 8.19 -12.78 -17.17
CA ARG A 134 7.14 -12.25 -18.05
C ARG A 134 7.53 -10.90 -18.68
N GLY A 135 8.57 -10.24 -18.15
CA GLY A 135 9.04 -8.95 -18.62
C GLY A 135 8.05 -7.79 -18.41
N CYS A 136 7.11 -7.92 -17.47
CA CYS A 136 6.11 -6.88 -17.21
C CYS A 136 5.58 -6.94 -15.77
N GLY A 137 5.28 -5.78 -15.20
CA GLY A 137 4.68 -5.64 -13.88
C GLY A 137 4.76 -4.22 -13.34
N ALA A 138 3.92 -3.90 -12.36
CA ALA A 138 4.05 -2.66 -11.61
C ALA A 138 3.77 -2.89 -10.12
N ILE A 139 4.63 -2.33 -9.28
CA ILE A 139 4.52 -2.41 -7.81
C ILE A 139 4.42 -1.00 -7.25
N VAL A 140 3.46 -0.78 -6.35
CA VAL A 140 3.36 0.44 -5.55
C VAL A 140 3.38 0.09 -4.07
N ASN A 141 4.35 0.65 -3.35
CA ASN A 141 4.50 0.50 -1.92
C ASN A 141 3.91 1.71 -1.19
N VAL A 142 3.06 1.48 -0.20
CA VAL A 142 2.54 2.55 0.66
C VAL A 142 3.54 2.79 1.80
N ALA A 143 4.34 3.83 1.64
CA ALA A 143 5.24 4.36 2.66
C ALA A 143 4.48 5.36 3.58
N SER A 144 5.11 6.44 3.97
CA SER A 144 4.55 7.58 4.71
C SER A 144 5.47 8.78 4.57
N ASP A 145 4.93 10.00 4.70
CA ASP A 145 5.72 11.21 4.89
C ASP A 145 6.62 11.11 6.14
N LEU A 146 6.17 10.39 7.18
CA LEU A 146 6.96 10.12 8.38
C LEU A 146 8.22 9.28 8.10
N GLY A 147 8.29 8.57 6.98
CA GLY A 147 9.53 7.93 6.52
C GLY A 147 10.62 8.92 6.10
N PHE A 148 10.26 10.18 5.83
CA PHE A 148 11.19 11.28 5.56
C PHE A 148 11.38 12.20 6.75
N LEU A 149 10.29 12.53 7.45
CA LEU A 149 10.28 13.53 8.52
C LEU A 149 10.77 12.96 9.87
N GLY A 150 10.44 11.71 10.17
CA GLY A 150 10.46 11.21 11.53
C GLY A 150 9.36 11.86 12.39
N ARG A 151 9.06 11.25 13.55
CA ARG A 151 8.13 11.78 14.55
C ARG A 151 8.43 11.18 15.91
N SER A 152 8.32 11.99 16.99
CA SER A 152 8.39 11.48 18.35
C SER A 152 7.39 10.36 18.57
N ASP A 153 7.79 9.34 19.33
CA ASP A 153 6.99 8.17 19.70
C ASP A 153 6.64 7.21 18.55
N TYR A 154 7.16 7.45 17.32
CA TYR A 154 6.93 6.63 16.12
C TYR A 154 8.20 5.98 15.57
N ALA A 155 9.23 5.77 16.39
CA ALA A 155 10.55 5.34 15.91
C ALA A 155 10.50 4.07 15.05
N ALA A 156 9.79 3.01 15.47
CA ALA A 156 9.67 1.77 14.71
C ALA A 156 8.95 1.99 13.37
N TYR A 157 7.84 2.73 13.39
CA TYR A 157 7.05 3.03 12.19
C TYR A 157 7.85 3.88 11.18
N CYS A 158 8.46 4.98 11.63
CA CYS A 158 9.30 5.84 10.78
C CYS A 158 10.45 5.04 10.15
N THR A 159 11.10 4.18 10.93
CA THR A 159 12.17 3.29 10.44
C THR A 159 11.65 2.35 9.36
N ALA A 160 10.51 1.69 9.59
CA ALA A 160 9.93 0.79 8.61
C ALA A 160 9.58 1.53 7.29
N LYS A 161 8.93 2.70 7.39
CA LYS A 161 8.52 3.48 6.22
C LYS A 161 9.70 4.09 5.46
N ALA A 162 10.76 4.52 6.15
CA ALA A 162 12.03 4.89 5.53
C ALA A 162 12.69 3.70 4.81
N GLY A 163 12.65 2.51 5.43
CA GLY A 163 13.11 1.26 4.82
C GLY A 163 12.36 0.90 3.54
N VAL A 164 11.04 1.10 3.50
CA VAL A 164 10.21 0.88 2.29
C VAL A 164 10.62 1.83 1.15
N ILE A 165 10.96 3.08 1.45
CA ILE A 165 11.45 4.05 0.46
C ILE A 165 12.78 3.57 -0.14
N GLY A 166 13.72 3.13 0.71
CA GLY A 166 15.00 2.58 0.29
C GLY A 166 14.83 1.31 -0.58
N LEU A 167 13.98 0.38 -0.12
CA LEU A 167 13.65 -0.84 -0.85
C LEU A 167 13.06 -0.53 -2.23
N THR A 168 12.11 0.40 -2.31
CA THR A 168 11.48 0.83 -3.55
C THR A 168 12.52 1.30 -4.58
N ARG A 169 13.45 2.16 -4.16
CA ARG A 169 14.51 2.68 -5.03
C ARG A 169 15.47 1.60 -5.51
N SER A 170 15.83 0.67 -4.63
CA SER A 170 16.71 -0.44 -4.97
C SER A 170 16.07 -1.38 -5.98
N LEU A 171 14.83 -1.83 -5.73
CA LEU A 171 14.10 -2.71 -6.64
C LEU A 171 13.83 -2.04 -8.00
N ALA A 172 13.52 -0.73 -8.00
CA ALA A 172 13.35 0.01 -9.24
C ALA A 172 14.59 -0.02 -10.12
N ARG A 173 15.80 0.15 -9.54
CA ARG A 173 17.06 0.05 -10.28
C ARG A 173 17.34 -1.34 -10.81
N GLU A 174 17.06 -2.36 -10.01
CA GLU A 174 17.35 -3.76 -10.33
C GLU A 174 16.42 -4.30 -11.43
N PHE A 175 15.12 -3.95 -11.41
CA PHE A 175 14.12 -4.58 -12.27
C PHE A 175 13.62 -3.70 -13.43
N ALA A 176 14.07 -2.44 -13.56
CA ALA A 176 13.64 -1.56 -14.65
C ALA A 176 13.94 -2.13 -16.03
N ALA A 177 15.14 -2.71 -16.23
CA ALA A 177 15.53 -3.34 -17.49
C ALA A 177 14.70 -4.60 -17.83
N SER A 178 14.04 -5.18 -16.83
CA SER A 178 13.10 -6.30 -17.00
C SER A 178 11.66 -5.84 -17.27
N GLY A 179 11.44 -4.55 -17.56
CA GLY A 179 10.10 -4.02 -17.86
C GLY A 179 9.19 -3.91 -16.63
N ILE A 180 9.75 -3.94 -15.41
CA ILE A 180 8.98 -3.84 -14.17
C ILE A 180 9.22 -2.48 -13.52
N ARG A 181 8.14 -1.78 -13.15
CA ARG A 181 8.21 -0.49 -12.45
C ARG A 181 7.91 -0.69 -10.97
N VAL A 182 8.71 -0.08 -10.11
CA VAL A 182 8.52 -0.11 -8.66
C VAL A 182 8.53 1.32 -8.14
N ASN A 183 7.42 1.77 -7.57
CA ASN A 183 7.26 3.12 -7.02
C ASN A 183 6.66 3.05 -5.61
N ALA A 184 6.58 4.20 -4.96
CA ALA A 184 5.90 4.33 -3.68
C ALA A 184 4.99 5.56 -3.66
N VAL A 185 4.02 5.53 -2.74
CA VAL A 185 3.33 6.73 -2.27
C VAL A 185 3.72 6.98 -0.82
N ALA A 186 3.81 8.23 -0.42
CA ALA A 186 4.08 8.67 0.94
C ALA A 186 2.94 9.57 1.43
N PRO A 187 1.80 8.97 1.86
CA PRO A 187 0.68 9.74 2.37
C PRO A 187 1.05 10.52 3.63
N GLY A 188 0.42 11.68 3.79
CA GLY A 188 0.35 12.40 5.05
C GLY A 188 -0.82 11.91 5.92
N PRO A 189 -1.41 12.78 6.75
CA PRO A 189 -2.57 12.44 7.57
C PRO A 189 -3.82 12.21 6.70
N ILE A 190 -4.32 10.98 6.69
CA ILE A 190 -5.46 10.56 5.87
C ILE A 190 -6.62 10.12 6.77
N ALA A 191 -7.84 10.59 6.46
CA ALA A 191 -9.06 10.25 7.18
C ALA A 191 -9.39 8.75 7.02
N THR A 192 -8.92 7.94 7.95
CA THR A 192 -9.14 6.50 8.05
C THR A 192 -9.50 6.13 9.48
N ALA A 193 -9.85 4.88 9.74
CA ALA A 193 -10.03 4.41 11.11
C ALA A 193 -8.75 4.56 11.97
N MET A 194 -7.59 4.68 11.36
CA MET A 194 -6.30 4.90 12.03
C MET A 194 -6.14 6.37 12.45
N VAL A 195 -6.73 7.31 11.70
CA VAL A 195 -6.71 8.77 11.93
C VAL A 195 -8.15 9.27 11.82
N SER A 196 -8.87 9.28 12.94
CA SER A 196 -10.29 9.69 13.00
C SER A 196 -10.53 10.66 14.15
N PRO A 197 -11.27 11.78 13.91
CA PRO A 197 -11.69 12.68 14.99
C PRO A 197 -12.49 11.99 16.11
N GLU A 198 -13.11 10.84 15.82
CA GLU A 198 -13.88 10.07 16.81
C GLU A 198 -12.98 9.34 17.82
N HIS A 199 -11.70 9.10 17.45
CA HIS A 199 -10.76 8.31 18.25
C HIS A 199 -9.57 9.11 18.74
N MET A 200 -9.42 10.37 18.31
CA MET A 200 -8.27 11.20 18.61
C MET A 200 -8.64 12.44 19.40
N SER A 201 -7.75 12.88 20.29
CA SER A 201 -7.94 14.13 21.03
C SER A 201 -7.89 15.35 20.09
N ALA A 202 -8.54 16.45 20.50
CA ALA A 202 -8.48 17.71 19.75
C ALA A 202 -7.04 18.24 19.60
N GLU A 203 -6.18 18.02 20.60
CA GLU A 203 -4.76 18.40 20.56
C GLU A 203 -4.01 17.57 19.51
N TRP A 204 -4.28 16.27 19.44
CA TRP A 204 -3.68 15.39 18.46
C TRP A 204 -4.13 15.74 17.04
N MET A 205 -5.43 15.99 16.85
CA MET A 205 -5.98 16.47 15.56
C MET A 205 -5.36 17.79 15.12
N ALA A 206 -5.13 18.72 16.05
CA ALA A 206 -4.47 19.99 15.73
C ALA A 206 -3.04 19.78 15.19
N LYS A 207 -2.30 18.80 15.72
CA LYS A 207 -0.96 18.42 15.20
C LYS A 207 -1.03 17.82 13.79
N GLU A 208 -2.04 16.99 13.51
CA GLU A 208 -2.21 16.40 12.18
C GLU A 208 -2.64 17.44 11.12
N LEU A 209 -3.34 18.49 11.54
CA LEU A 209 -3.79 19.57 10.68
C LEU A 209 -2.77 20.71 10.52
N ASP A 210 -1.65 20.66 11.26
CA ASP A 210 -0.54 21.62 11.13
C ASP A 210 0.31 21.33 9.88
N ILE A 211 -0.37 21.33 8.74
CA ILE A 211 0.18 21.13 7.40
C ILE A 211 -0.37 22.19 6.45
N PRO A 212 0.30 22.52 5.34
CA PRO A 212 -0.11 23.61 4.44
C PRO A 212 -1.55 23.56 3.96
N MET A 213 -2.10 22.36 3.65
CA MET A 213 -3.50 22.24 3.22
C MET A 213 -4.51 22.27 4.38
N ALA A 214 -4.06 22.22 5.64
CA ALA A 214 -4.87 22.34 6.87
C ALA A 214 -6.12 21.41 6.91
N ARG A 215 -6.02 20.23 6.29
CA ARG A 215 -7.06 19.19 6.30
C ARG A 215 -6.47 17.79 6.20
N LEU A 216 -7.23 16.83 6.65
CA LEU A 216 -6.91 15.44 6.32
C LEU A 216 -7.12 15.20 4.82
N GLY A 217 -6.25 14.38 4.23
CA GLY A 217 -6.50 13.78 2.92
C GLY A 217 -7.59 12.70 3.01
N THR A 218 -8.15 12.31 1.87
CA THR A 218 -9.05 11.17 1.80
C THR A 218 -8.33 9.92 1.28
N PRO A 219 -8.81 8.71 1.62
CA PRO A 219 -8.29 7.48 1.04
C PRO A 219 -8.29 7.48 -0.50
N GLU A 220 -9.31 8.12 -1.11
CA GLU A 220 -9.47 8.22 -2.57
C GLU A 220 -8.37 9.09 -3.20
N GLU A 221 -7.92 10.16 -2.53
CA GLU A 221 -6.83 11.02 -3.01
C GLU A 221 -5.50 10.23 -3.06
N VAL A 222 -5.28 9.32 -2.11
CA VAL A 222 -4.11 8.42 -2.13
C VAL A 222 -4.28 7.35 -3.20
N ALA A 223 -5.47 6.74 -3.31
CA ALA A 223 -5.77 5.73 -4.31
C ALA A 223 -5.56 6.25 -5.74
N ALA A 224 -5.92 7.50 -6.01
CA ALA A 224 -5.70 8.13 -7.32
C ALA A 224 -4.20 8.16 -7.70
N ALA A 225 -3.32 8.50 -6.76
CA ALA A 225 -1.87 8.46 -6.98
C ALA A 225 -1.35 7.03 -7.22
N ILE A 226 -1.87 6.05 -6.48
CA ILE A 226 -1.54 4.63 -6.66
C ILE A 226 -1.94 4.16 -8.06
N ILE A 227 -3.18 4.45 -8.50
CA ILE A 227 -3.69 4.04 -9.81
C ILE A 227 -2.90 4.69 -10.94
N PHE A 228 -2.56 5.98 -10.82
CA PHE A 228 -1.68 6.65 -11.77
C PHE A 228 -0.35 5.91 -11.90
N LEU A 229 0.32 5.61 -10.78
CA LEU A 229 1.63 4.93 -10.79
C LEU A 229 1.55 3.50 -11.37
N LEU A 230 0.42 2.83 -11.28
CA LEU A 230 0.20 1.51 -11.85
C LEU A 230 -0.11 1.55 -13.35
N SER A 231 -0.69 2.63 -13.84
CA SER A 231 -1.15 2.78 -15.22
C SER A 231 -0.01 3.01 -16.23
N SER A 232 -0.32 2.93 -17.52
CA SER A 232 0.59 3.27 -18.62
C SER A 232 0.95 4.76 -18.66
N GLN A 233 0.16 5.63 -18.06
CA GLN A 233 0.48 7.07 -17.94
C GLN A 233 1.76 7.30 -17.12
N ALA A 234 2.09 6.38 -16.22
CA ALA A 234 3.33 6.39 -15.43
C ALA A 234 4.45 5.52 -16.04
N SER A 235 4.44 5.28 -17.36
CA SER A 235 5.41 4.39 -18.03
C SER A 235 6.87 4.80 -17.83
N TYR A 236 7.14 6.08 -17.56
CA TYR A 236 8.50 6.59 -17.31
C TYR A 236 8.77 6.87 -15.81
N PHE A 237 7.90 6.37 -14.92
CA PHE A 237 8.04 6.50 -13.47
C PHE A 237 8.52 5.17 -12.88
N THR A 238 9.74 5.15 -12.34
CA THR A 238 10.25 4.04 -11.50
C THR A 238 11.18 4.60 -10.43
N GLY A 239 11.16 4.04 -9.23
CA GLY A 239 11.92 4.50 -8.07
C GLY A 239 11.41 5.82 -7.46
N GLN A 240 10.24 6.31 -7.90
CA GLN A 240 9.68 7.56 -7.43
C GLN A 240 8.83 7.36 -6.17
N VAL A 241 8.76 8.40 -5.35
CA VAL A 241 7.89 8.45 -4.17
C VAL A 241 6.97 9.67 -4.32
N LEU A 242 5.70 9.45 -4.61
CA LEU A 242 4.72 10.53 -4.68
C LEU A 242 4.14 10.81 -3.29
N GLY A 243 4.06 12.08 -2.91
CA GLY A 243 3.59 12.52 -1.60
C GLY A 243 2.17 13.11 -1.62
N PRO A 244 1.09 12.31 -1.63
CA PRO A 244 -0.27 12.83 -1.36
C PRO A 244 -0.41 13.14 0.14
N ASN A 245 0.22 14.23 0.61
CA ASN A 245 0.46 14.52 2.02
C ASN A 245 0.02 15.93 2.46
N GLY A 246 -0.69 16.68 1.60
CA GLY A 246 -1.15 18.02 1.93
C GLY A 246 -0.04 19.06 2.18
N GLY A 247 1.19 18.72 1.75
CA GLY A 247 2.37 19.57 1.92
C GLY A 247 3.12 19.36 3.24
N SER A 248 2.79 18.32 4.03
CA SER A 248 3.51 18.00 5.27
C SER A 248 5.01 17.76 5.02
N TRP A 249 5.35 17.24 3.86
CA TRP A 249 6.72 17.09 3.38
C TRP A 249 6.83 17.51 1.91
N MET A 250 7.77 18.39 1.62
CA MET A 250 8.05 18.95 0.29
C MET A 250 9.54 18.78 -0.02
N GLY A 251 9.99 17.55 -0.16
CA GLY A 251 11.37 17.25 -0.53
C GLY A 251 11.46 16.68 -1.96
N ALA A 252 12.63 16.85 -2.57
CA ALA A 252 12.98 16.22 -3.84
C ALA A 252 13.53 14.79 -3.60
#